data_1f58a5c9e6e80e4dfa04b8a6a4f3b957
#
_entry.id   1f58a5c9e6e80e4dfa04b8a6a4f3b957
#
_cell.length_a   1.000
_cell.length_b   1.000
_cell.length_c   1.000
_cell.angle_alpha   90.00
_cell.angle_beta   90.00
_cell.angle_gamma   90.00
#
_symmetry.space_group_name_H-M   'P 1'
#
loop_
_entity.id
_entity.type
_entity.pdbx_description
1 polymer ?
#
loop_
_entity_poly.entity_id
_entity_poly.type
_entity_poly.pdbx_seq_one_letter_code
_entity_poly.pdbx_strand_id
1 'polypeptide(L)'
;VRGEAATGLEVELPGVPSEIKEFDAVIATTPSYVFTRLAPSLPTEYRELLESANYLSAVLMVLELDRPLSSKYWMNVADRTLPFVGIIEHTNLIDRSLYGGRHIVYLSNYPDPNSELYQKNGAELLEDFIPHLRKINPDFDRSWILGYHHHKVDGAQPIIGLNYSQRIPSHRTPIANLYLANTTQIYPEDR
;
A
#
# COMPACT_ATOMS: atom_id res chain seq x y z
N VAL A 1 -20.16 -18.58 -1.88
CA VAL A 1 -20.61 -19.04 -3.22
C VAL A 1 -21.60 -20.16 -3.03
N ARG A 2 -22.78 -20.06 -3.64
CA ARG A 2 -23.76 -21.15 -3.70
C ARG A 2 -23.85 -21.63 -5.15
N GLY A 3 -23.49 -22.91 -5.39
CA GLY A 3 -23.35 -23.41 -6.75
C GLY A 3 -22.22 -22.71 -7.52
N GLU A 4 -22.51 -22.24 -8.73
CA GLU A 4 -21.53 -21.57 -9.61
C GLU A 4 -21.54 -20.04 -9.51
N ALA A 5 -22.31 -19.46 -8.57
CA ALA A 5 -22.48 -18.01 -8.44
C ALA A 5 -22.18 -17.52 -7.01
N ALA A 6 -21.62 -16.31 -6.93
CA ALA A 6 -21.57 -15.58 -5.68
C ALA A 6 -22.95 -14.98 -5.36
N THR A 7 -23.41 -15.19 -4.13
CA THR A 7 -24.70 -14.70 -3.64
C THR A 7 -24.57 -13.78 -2.44
N GLY A 8 -23.34 -13.57 -1.93
CA GLY A 8 -23.12 -12.73 -0.77
C GLY A 8 -21.71 -12.85 -0.22
N LEU A 9 -21.52 -12.25 0.94
CA LEU A 9 -20.29 -12.24 1.73
C LEU A 9 -20.58 -12.81 3.11
N GLU A 10 -19.68 -13.65 3.59
CA GLU A 10 -19.60 -14.03 4.99
C GLU A 10 -18.66 -13.06 5.71
N VAL A 11 -19.16 -12.39 6.74
CA VAL A 11 -18.42 -11.43 7.56
C VAL A 11 -18.12 -12.08 8.89
N GLU A 12 -16.85 -12.26 9.21
CA GLU A 12 -16.37 -12.79 10.49
C GLU A 12 -15.69 -11.66 11.28
N LEU A 13 -16.14 -11.47 12.52
CA LEU A 13 -15.52 -10.53 13.46
C LEU A 13 -15.11 -11.30 14.73
N PRO A 14 -13.97 -10.96 15.34
CA PRO A 14 -13.53 -11.62 16.58
C PRO A 14 -14.59 -11.52 17.68
N GLY A 15 -15.01 -12.68 18.21
CA GLY A 15 -15.98 -12.77 19.32
C GLY A 15 -17.45 -12.54 18.92
N VAL A 16 -17.76 -12.45 17.64
CA VAL A 16 -19.14 -12.31 17.14
C VAL A 16 -19.42 -13.47 16.18
N PRO A 17 -20.63 -14.09 16.20
CA PRO A 17 -21.01 -15.07 15.18
C PRO A 17 -20.88 -14.49 13.77
N SER A 18 -20.46 -15.32 12.81
CA SER A 18 -20.40 -14.89 11.41
C SER A 18 -21.77 -14.50 10.87
N GLU A 19 -21.79 -13.48 10.05
CA GLU A 19 -23.01 -12.96 9.40
C GLU A 19 -22.89 -13.11 7.88
N ILE A 20 -23.89 -13.70 7.24
CA ILE A 20 -23.99 -13.75 5.77
C ILE A 20 -24.84 -12.59 5.30
N LYS A 21 -24.23 -11.71 4.47
CA LYS A 21 -24.94 -10.61 3.78
C LYS A 21 -25.12 -10.96 2.31
N GLU A 22 -26.36 -11.00 1.86
CA GLU A 22 -26.71 -11.32 0.46
C GLU A 22 -26.62 -10.06 -0.41
N PHE A 23 -26.08 -10.25 -1.63
CA PHE A 23 -25.92 -9.21 -2.65
C PHE A 23 -26.15 -9.80 -4.05
N ASP A 24 -26.59 -8.98 -4.99
CA ASP A 24 -26.77 -9.37 -6.40
C ASP A 24 -25.41 -9.62 -7.09
N ALA A 25 -24.36 -8.91 -6.64
CA ALA A 25 -23.00 -9.06 -7.14
C ALA A 25 -21.99 -8.66 -6.07
N VAL A 26 -20.77 -9.21 -6.15
CA VAL A 26 -19.65 -8.88 -5.28
C VAL A 26 -18.48 -8.42 -6.14
N ILE A 27 -17.90 -7.27 -5.81
CA ILE A 27 -16.67 -6.76 -6.41
C ILE A 27 -15.57 -6.80 -5.35
N ALA A 28 -14.57 -7.66 -5.57
CA ALA A 28 -13.38 -7.72 -4.71
C ALA A 28 -12.36 -6.68 -5.19
N THR A 29 -11.89 -5.83 -4.28
CA THR A 29 -10.84 -4.82 -4.55
C THR A 29 -9.53 -5.12 -3.83
N THR A 30 -9.44 -6.28 -3.20
CA THR A 30 -8.27 -6.74 -2.47
C THR A 30 -7.12 -7.16 -3.40
N PRO A 31 -5.86 -7.18 -2.92
CA PRO A 31 -4.77 -7.81 -3.67
C PRO A 31 -5.11 -9.23 -4.11
N SER A 32 -4.55 -9.67 -5.24
CA SER A 32 -4.90 -10.96 -5.86
C SER A 32 -4.70 -12.14 -4.92
N TYR A 33 -3.61 -12.17 -4.14
CA TYR A 33 -3.34 -13.24 -3.17
C TYR A 33 -4.30 -13.26 -1.96
N VAL A 34 -4.93 -12.12 -1.64
CA VAL A 34 -6.01 -12.05 -0.65
C VAL A 34 -7.30 -12.58 -1.27
N PHE A 35 -7.58 -12.18 -2.50
CA PHE A 35 -8.77 -12.61 -3.22
C PHE A 35 -8.83 -14.13 -3.40
N THR A 36 -7.71 -14.80 -3.72
CA THR A 36 -7.68 -16.28 -3.83
C THR A 36 -8.05 -16.99 -2.53
N ARG A 37 -7.77 -16.38 -1.37
CA ARG A 37 -8.20 -16.88 -0.06
C ARG A 37 -9.68 -16.63 0.24
N LEU A 38 -10.21 -15.49 -0.19
CA LEU A 38 -11.62 -15.14 -0.01
C LEU A 38 -12.55 -15.94 -0.92
N ALA A 39 -12.05 -16.41 -2.07
CA ALA A 39 -12.81 -17.19 -3.05
C ALA A 39 -12.16 -18.57 -3.30
N PRO A 40 -12.21 -19.51 -2.34
CA PRO A 40 -11.52 -20.80 -2.43
C PRO A 40 -12.07 -21.72 -3.55
N SER A 41 -13.24 -21.44 -4.08
CA SER A 41 -13.87 -22.17 -5.19
C SER A 41 -13.42 -21.71 -6.58
N LEU A 42 -12.48 -20.78 -6.69
CA LEU A 42 -11.90 -20.39 -7.98
C LEU A 42 -11.24 -21.60 -8.67
N PRO A 43 -11.43 -21.76 -10.01
CA PRO A 43 -10.71 -22.78 -10.77
C PRO A 43 -9.19 -22.64 -10.63
N THR A 44 -8.50 -23.79 -10.63
CA THR A 44 -7.05 -23.84 -10.40
C THR A 44 -6.27 -22.95 -11.35
N GLU A 45 -6.54 -23.00 -12.64
CA GLU A 45 -5.87 -22.18 -13.66
C GLU A 45 -6.01 -20.68 -13.39
N TYR A 46 -7.21 -20.22 -13.02
CA TYR A 46 -7.44 -18.80 -12.70
C TYR A 46 -6.77 -18.39 -11.40
N ARG A 47 -6.75 -19.28 -10.40
CA ARG A 47 -6.03 -19.08 -9.15
C ARG A 47 -4.52 -18.93 -9.39
N GLU A 48 -3.91 -19.81 -10.17
CA GLU A 48 -2.49 -19.77 -10.52
C GLU A 48 -2.14 -18.48 -11.26
N LEU A 49 -3.01 -18.00 -12.16
CA LEU A 49 -2.84 -16.70 -12.80
C LEU A 49 -2.76 -15.57 -11.78
N LEU A 50 -3.68 -15.53 -10.82
CA LEU A 50 -3.72 -14.49 -9.77
C LEU A 50 -2.51 -14.57 -8.82
N GLU A 51 -2.10 -15.77 -8.45
CA GLU A 51 -0.96 -16.04 -7.55
C GLU A 51 0.40 -15.78 -8.23
N SER A 52 0.43 -15.75 -9.57
CA SER A 52 1.63 -15.37 -10.31
C SER A 52 2.00 -13.88 -10.19
N ALA A 53 1.09 -13.04 -9.69
CA ALA A 53 1.35 -11.63 -9.48
C ALA A 53 2.26 -11.41 -8.27
N ASN A 54 3.46 -10.89 -8.52
CA ASN A 54 4.40 -10.47 -7.49
C ASN A 54 4.13 -9.01 -7.10
N TYR A 55 4.40 -8.69 -5.84
CA TYR A 55 4.19 -7.35 -5.30
C TYR A 55 5.43 -6.84 -4.57
N LEU A 56 5.66 -5.54 -4.66
CA LEU A 56 6.44 -4.81 -3.67
C LEU A 56 5.54 -4.45 -2.49
N SER A 57 6.11 -4.45 -1.31
CA SER A 57 5.47 -3.86 -0.13
C SER A 57 5.65 -2.33 -0.12
N ALA A 58 4.98 -1.65 0.79
CA ALA A 58 5.25 -0.25 1.10
C ALA A 58 5.61 -0.11 2.58
N VAL A 59 6.57 0.76 2.84
CA VAL A 59 6.90 1.26 4.17
C VAL A 59 6.76 2.77 4.15
N LEU A 60 6.00 3.28 5.09
CA LEU A 60 5.71 4.69 5.21
C LEU A 60 6.02 5.16 6.63
N MET A 61 6.89 6.16 6.73
CA MET A 61 7.11 6.94 7.93
C MET A 61 6.43 8.29 7.77
N VAL A 62 5.48 8.59 8.64
CA VAL A 62 4.84 9.92 8.71
C VAL A 62 5.44 10.66 9.87
N LEU A 63 6.05 11.81 9.60
CA LEU A 63 6.60 12.70 10.62
C LEU A 63 5.65 13.87 10.88
N GLU A 64 5.46 14.18 12.14
CA GLU A 64 4.82 15.41 12.59
C GLU A 64 5.93 16.38 13.04
N LEU A 65 6.07 17.50 12.33
CA LEU A 65 7.13 18.47 12.59
C LEU A 65 6.56 19.79 13.13
N ASP A 66 7.36 20.53 13.91
CA ASP A 66 7.01 21.88 14.39
C ASP A 66 7.22 22.95 13.33
N ARG A 67 7.97 22.65 12.27
CA ARG A 67 8.30 23.54 11.15
C ARG A 67 8.45 22.77 9.84
N PRO A 68 8.43 23.45 8.67
CA PRO A 68 8.50 22.76 7.38
C PRO A 68 9.87 22.13 7.15
N LEU A 69 9.88 20.93 6.57
CA LEU A 69 11.10 20.29 6.08
C LEU A 69 11.56 20.94 4.76
N SER A 70 10.61 21.28 3.88
CA SER A 70 10.87 21.90 2.59
C SER A 70 9.70 22.79 2.15
N SER A 71 9.86 23.48 1.03
CA SER A 71 8.78 24.24 0.36
C SER A 71 8.10 23.41 -0.74
N LYS A 72 8.45 22.14 -0.93
CA LYS A 72 7.94 21.29 -2.01
C LYS A 72 6.91 20.29 -1.47
N TYR A 73 5.79 20.16 -2.20
CA TYR A 73 4.78 19.16 -1.87
C TYR A 73 5.29 17.73 -2.10
N TRP A 74 5.90 17.49 -3.27
CA TRP A 74 6.37 16.17 -3.69
C TRP A 74 7.82 16.21 -4.16
N MET A 75 8.64 15.28 -3.68
CA MET A 75 10.03 15.11 -4.11
C MET A 75 10.29 13.62 -4.37
N ASN A 76 10.67 13.28 -5.60
CA ASN A 76 11.25 11.98 -5.91
C ASN A 76 12.73 11.98 -5.54
N VAL A 77 13.18 10.96 -4.85
CA VAL A 77 14.56 10.82 -4.39
C VAL A 77 15.32 9.94 -5.37
N ALA A 78 16.20 10.54 -6.19
CA ALA A 78 17.06 9.84 -7.13
C ALA A 78 18.40 9.40 -6.50
N ASP A 79 18.80 9.97 -5.37
CA ASP A 79 20.01 9.60 -4.64
C ASP A 79 19.81 8.24 -3.94
N ARG A 80 20.42 7.19 -4.48
CA ARG A 80 20.33 5.83 -3.94
C ARG A 80 21.01 5.63 -2.58
N THR A 81 21.71 6.63 -2.07
CA THR A 81 22.30 6.60 -0.71
C THR A 81 21.28 7.00 0.35
N LEU A 82 20.10 7.49 -0.05
CA LEU A 82 18.99 7.79 0.83
C LEU A 82 18.10 6.55 1.01
N PRO A 83 17.63 6.28 2.23
CA PRO A 83 16.87 5.06 2.53
C PRO A 83 15.37 5.17 2.20
N PHE A 84 14.95 6.20 1.48
CA PHE A 84 13.59 6.44 1.03
C PHE A 84 13.59 6.94 -0.41
N VAL A 85 12.51 6.64 -1.16
CA VAL A 85 12.39 6.96 -2.59
C VAL A 85 11.48 8.16 -2.86
N GLY A 86 10.66 8.55 -1.89
CA GLY A 86 9.74 9.67 -2.00
C GLY A 86 9.58 10.43 -0.69
N ILE A 87 9.44 11.75 -0.81
CA ILE A 87 9.12 12.66 0.29
C ILE A 87 7.90 13.45 -0.13
N ILE A 88 6.86 13.44 0.71
CA ILE A 88 5.66 14.23 0.49
C ILE A 88 5.46 15.12 1.71
N GLU A 89 5.65 16.43 1.55
CA GLU A 89 5.28 17.38 2.59
C GLU A 89 3.83 17.81 2.40
N HIS A 90 2.94 17.01 2.97
CA HIS A 90 1.50 17.06 2.78
C HIS A 90 0.92 18.45 3.08
N THR A 91 1.42 19.09 4.10
CA THR A 91 0.96 20.41 4.55
C THR A 91 1.44 21.57 3.70
N ASN A 92 2.23 21.32 2.64
CA ASN A 92 2.46 22.30 1.58
C ASN A 92 1.30 22.35 0.55
N LEU A 93 0.39 21.37 0.58
CA LEU A 93 -0.83 21.35 -0.24
C LEU A 93 -2.10 21.52 0.60
N ILE A 94 -2.15 20.88 1.77
CA ILE A 94 -3.32 20.87 2.66
C ILE A 94 -3.03 21.76 3.88
N ASP A 95 -4.01 22.56 4.29
CA ASP A 95 -3.84 23.51 5.40
C ASP A 95 -3.49 22.77 6.70
N ARG A 96 -2.37 23.15 7.29
CA ARG A 96 -1.85 22.59 8.54
C ARG A 96 -2.77 22.78 9.75
N SER A 97 -3.71 23.75 9.68
CA SER A 97 -4.70 23.94 10.75
C SER A 97 -5.53 22.67 10.99
N LEU A 98 -5.73 21.83 9.97
CA LEU A 98 -6.39 20.53 10.07
C LEU A 98 -5.57 19.49 10.84
N TYR A 99 -4.27 19.77 11.06
CA TYR A 99 -3.32 18.90 11.77
C TYR A 99 -2.77 19.56 13.05
N GLY A 100 -3.57 20.43 13.68
CA GLY A 100 -3.17 21.12 14.90
C GLY A 100 -1.97 22.07 14.72
N GLY A 101 -1.78 22.61 13.51
CA GLY A 101 -0.69 23.52 13.15
C GLY A 101 0.64 22.83 12.83
N ARG A 102 0.67 21.49 12.86
CA ARG A 102 1.87 20.68 12.57
C ARG A 102 2.15 20.59 11.08
N HIS A 103 3.41 20.36 10.73
CA HIS A 103 3.83 20.01 9.39
C HIS A 103 3.89 18.48 9.25
N ILE A 104 3.22 17.95 8.23
CA ILE A 104 3.11 16.51 8.02
C ILE A 104 3.96 16.11 6.83
N VAL A 105 4.94 15.24 7.08
CA VAL A 105 5.90 14.76 6.08
C VAL A 105 5.83 13.25 5.99
N TYR A 106 5.64 12.73 4.78
CA TYR A 106 5.70 11.30 4.48
C TYR A 106 7.05 10.96 3.87
N LEU A 107 7.71 9.94 4.41
CA LEU A 107 8.91 9.31 3.85
C LEU A 107 8.49 7.92 3.38
N SER A 108 8.50 7.68 2.07
CA SER A 108 7.99 6.45 1.48
C SER A 108 9.08 5.60 0.87
N ASN A 109 8.89 4.28 0.93
CA ASN A 109 9.71 3.29 0.26
C ASN A 109 8.86 2.09 -0.19
N TYR A 110 9.34 1.38 -1.23
CA TYR A 110 8.71 0.18 -1.76
C TYR A 110 9.71 -0.98 -1.71
N PRO A 111 10.01 -1.52 -0.53
CA PRO A 111 10.98 -2.59 -0.38
C PRO A 111 10.41 -3.96 -0.74
N ASP A 112 11.32 -4.90 -1.00
CA ASP A 112 10.99 -6.32 -0.94
C ASP A 112 10.54 -6.68 0.49
N PRO A 113 9.47 -7.48 0.68
CA PRO A 113 9.00 -7.88 2.01
C PRO A 113 10.03 -8.64 2.84
N ASN A 114 11.03 -9.25 2.20
CA ASN A 114 12.13 -9.94 2.89
C ASN A 114 13.34 -9.04 3.19
N SER A 115 13.31 -7.76 2.78
CA SER A 115 14.42 -6.84 3.00
C SER A 115 14.57 -6.45 4.47
N GLU A 116 15.80 -6.09 4.88
CA GLU A 116 16.09 -5.58 6.21
C GLU A 116 15.23 -4.35 6.56
N LEU A 117 15.06 -3.43 5.60
CA LEU A 117 14.24 -2.23 5.77
C LEU A 117 12.80 -2.59 6.15
N TYR A 118 12.21 -3.59 5.49
CA TYR A 118 10.84 -4.01 5.79
C TYR A 118 10.71 -4.66 7.17
N GLN A 119 11.75 -5.35 7.65
CA GLN A 119 11.72 -6.04 8.95
C GLN A 119 11.85 -5.06 10.14
N LYS A 120 12.44 -3.89 9.96
CA LYS A 120 12.63 -2.89 11.02
C LYS A 120 11.30 -2.40 11.59
N ASN A 121 11.30 -2.12 12.89
CA ASN A 121 10.19 -1.42 13.55
C ASN A 121 10.29 0.10 13.32
N GLY A 122 9.23 0.84 13.72
CA GLY A 122 9.16 2.28 13.46
C GLY A 122 10.26 3.09 14.15
N ALA A 123 10.71 2.70 15.34
CA ALA A 123 11.78 3.41 16.05
C ALA A 123 13.13 3.22 15.36
N GLU A 124 13.44 2.00 14.94
CA GLU A 124 14.66 1.70 14.18
C GLU A 124 14.71 2.44 12.86
N LEU A 125 13.59 2.45 12.11
CA LEU A 125 13.50 3.18 10.85
C LEU A 125 13.62 4.70 11.04
N LEU A 126 13.05 5.24 12.10
CA LEU A 126 13.19 6.67 12.41
C LEU A 126 14.66 7.03 12.63
N GLU A 127 15.40 6.25 13.42
CA GLU A 127 16.82 6.49 13.65
C GLU A 127 17.64 6.37 12.37
N ASP A 128 17.30 5.43 11.49
CA ASP A 128 17.95 5.31 10.19
C ASP A 128 17.67 6.51 9.27
N PHE A 129 16.44 7.06 9.32
CA PHE A 129 16.03 8.11 8.39
C PHE A 129 16.52 9.52 8.80
N ILE A 130 16.58 9.81 10.10
CA ILE A 130 16.95 11.12 10.65
C ILE A 130 18.25 11.68 10.07
N PRO A 131 19.38 10.94 10.00
CA PRO A 131 20.64 11.49 9.47
C PRO A 131 20.54 11.96 8.03
N HIS A 132 19.62 11.37 7.26
CA HIS A 132 19.42 11.66 5.84
C HIS A 132 18.55 12.89 5.59
N LEU A 133 17.73 13.30 6.56
CA LEU A 133 16.88 14.48 6.42
C LEU A 133 17.68 15.77 6.31
N ARG A 134 18.90 15.83 6.83
CA ARG A 134 19.82 16.96 6.65
C ARG A 134 20.30 17.13 5.21
N LYS A 135 20.23 16.10 4.37
CA LYS A 135 20.50 16.24 2.94
C LYS A 135 19.35 16.95 2.21
N ILE A 136 18.15 16.92 2.77
CA ILE A 136 16.97 17.61 2.24
C ILE A 136 16.91 19.05 2.76
N ASN A 137 17.11 19.20 4.07
CA ASN A 137 17.18 20.51 4.72
C ASN A 137 18.41 20.53 5.65
N PRO A 138 19.47 21.30 5.32
CA PRO A 138 20.68 21.36 6.13
C PRO A 138 20.46 21.83 7.58
N ASP A 139 19.40 22.60 7.82
CA ASP A 139 19.04 23.12 9.16
C ASP A 139 18.21 22.12 9.97
N PHE A 140 17.86 20.96 9.37
CA PHE A 140 17.05 19.96 10.06
C PHE A 140 17.71 19.47 11.35
N ASP A 141 16.93 19.52 12.43
CA ASP A 141 17.32 18.96 13.73
C ASP A 141 16.25 18.01 14.25
N ARG A 142 16.69 16.97 14.98
CA ARG A 142 15.79 15.98 15.58
C ARG A 142 14.68 16.60 16.43
N SER A 143 14.96 17.73 17.09
CA SER A 143 13.98 18.43 17.93
C SER A 143 12.77 18.95 17.16
N TRP A 144 12.84 19.03 15.81
CA TRP A 144 11.69 19.39 14.99
C TRP A 144 10.60 18.30 14.99
N ILE A 145 10.96 17.06 15.32
CA ILE A 145 10.04 15.93 15.32
C ILE A 145 9.21 15.95 16.61
N LEU A 146 7.92 16.23 16.48
CA LEU A 146 6.93 16.22 17.56
C LEU A 146 6.33 14.81 17.75
N GLY A 147 6.29 14.01 16.69
CA GLY A 147 5.77 12.66 16.68
C GLY A 147 6.01 11.96 15.35
N TYR A 148 5.75 10.66 15.32
CA TYR A 148 5.81 9.88 14.08
C TYR A 148 4.81 8.72 14.08
N HIS A 149 4.43 8.29 12.88
CA HIS A 149 3.64 7.08 12.66
C HIS A 149 4.36 6.20 11.63
N HIS A 150 4.31 4.91 11.84
CA HIS A 150 4.92 3.92 10.96
C HIS A 150 3.86 2.96 10.44
N HIS A 151 3.82 2.81 9.12
CA HIS A 151 2.88 1.92 8.45
C HIS A 151 3.63 0.99 7.50
N LYS A 152 3.17 -0.26 7.45
CA LYS A 152 3.61 -1.27 6.48
C LYS A 152 2.39 -1.82 5.76
N VAL A 153 2.54 -2.03 4.47
CA VAL A 153 1.50 -2.64 3.63
C VAL A 153 2.14 -3.70 2.75
N ASP A 154 1.68 -4.93 2.88
CA ASP A 154 2.03 -6.01 1.95
C ASP A 154 1.25 -5.83 0.65
N GLY A 155 1.87 -6.20 -0.47
CA GLY A 155 1.18 -6.14 -1.75
C GLY A 155 0.73 -4.73 -2.14
N ALA A 156 1.56 -3.74 -1.87
CA ALA A 156 1.27 -2.33 -2.15
C ALA A 156 1.29 -2.03 -3.65
N GLN A 157 2.25 -2.60 -4.39
CA GLN A 157 2.43 -2.33 -5.81
C GLN A 157 2.74 -3.63 -6.57
N PRO A 158 1.93 -4.02 -7.57
CA PRO A 158 2.24 -5.16 -8.41
C PRO A 158 3.46 -4.88 -9.28
N ILE A 159 4.30 -5.90 -9.45
CA ILE A 159 5.47 -5.85 -10.32
C ILE A 159 5.05 -6.20 -11.73
N ILE A 160 5.09 -5.21 -12.61
CA ILE A 160 4.76 -5.38 -14.03
C ILE A 160 5.97 -5.99 -14.76
N GLY A 161 5.86 -7.25 -15.12
CA GLY A 161 6.90 -7.99 -15.84
C GLY A 161 6.76 -7.89 -17.37
N LEU A 162 7.65 -8.58 -18.08
CA LEU A 162 7.58 -8.68 -19.52
C LEU A 162 6.29 -9.38 -19.99
N ASN A 163 5.70 -8.89 -21.08
CA ASN A 163 4.47 -9.42 -21.68
C ASN A 163 3.27 -9.42 -20.72
N TYR A 164 3.26 -8.51 -19.75
CA TYR A 164 2.21 -8.44 -18.73
C TYR A 164 0.81 -8.26 -19.33
N SER A 165 0.69 -7.50 -20.43
CA SER A 165 -0.58 -7.30 -21.17
C SER A 165 -1.30 -8.59 -21.55
N GLN A 166 -0.56 -9.70 -21.70
CA GLN A 166 -1.11 -11.02 -22.06
C GLN A 166 -1.59 -11.81 -20.82
N ARG A 167 -1.27 -11.33 -19.61
CA ARG A 167 -1.56 -11.99 -18.33
C ARG A 167 -2.43 -11.15 -17.40
N ILE A 168 -2.99 -10.05 -17.89
CA ILE A 168 -3.89 -9.22 -17.11
C ILE A 168 -5.16 -10.02 -16.80
N PRO A 169 -5.52 -10.23 -15.52
CA PRO A 169 -6.74 -10.94 -15.17
C PRO A 169 -7.97 -10.17 -15.66
N SER A 170 -8.99 -10.89 -16.12
CA SER A 170 -10.29 -10.27 -16.44
C SER A 170 -10.97 -9.74 -15.18
N HIS A 171 -11.69 -8.63 -15.29
CA HIS A 171 -12.57 -8.16 -14.21
C HIS A 171 -13.70 -9.14 -13.91
N ARG A 172 -14.17 -9.87 -14.91
CA ARG A 172 -15.14 -10.97 -14.71
C ARG A 172 -14.37 -12.22 -14.31
N THR A 173 -14.66 -12.73 -13.12
CA THR A 173 -14.08 -14.01 -12.67
C THR A 173 -14.84 -15.19 -13.27
N PRO A 174 -14.31 -16.41 -13.18
CA PRO A 174 -15.03 -17.64 -13.55
C PRO A 174 -16.28 -17.92 -12.69
N ILE A 175 -16.43 -17.29 -11.54
CA ILE A 175 -17.59 -17.40 -10.67
C ILE A 175 -18.60 -16.32 -11.05
N ALA A 176 -19.82 -16.69 -11.39
CA ALA A 176 -20.87 -15.74 -11.75
C ALA A 176 -21.14 -14.75 -10.59
N ASN A 177 -21.42 -13.49 -10.90
CA ASN A 177 -21.67 -12.40 -9.95
C ASN A 177 -20.48 -12.05 -9.04
N LEU A 178 -19.29 -12.59 -9.31
CA LEU A 178 -18.05 -12.24 -8.60
C LEU A 178 -17.09 -11.55 -9.56
N TYR A 179 -16.67 -10.36 -9.18
CA TYR A 179 -15.77 -9.52 -9.97
C TYR A 179 -14.51 -9.21 -9.19
N LEU A 180 -13.41 -9.00 -9.92
CA LEU A 180 -12.14 -8.51 -9.37
C LEU A 180 -11.83 -7.14 -9.97
N ALA A 181 -11.49 -6.17 -9.12
CA ALA A 181 -11.06 -4.84 -9.54
C ALA A 181 -9.91 -4.36 -8.65
N ASN A 182 -8.67 -4.69 -9.01
CA ASN A 182 -7.50 -4.32 -8.24
C ASN A 182 -6.34 -3.83 -9.14
N THR A 183 -5.23 -3.46 -8.54
CA THR A 183 -4.08 -2.86 -9.22
C THR A 183 -3.39 -3.77 -10.24
N THR A 184 -3.55 -5.10 -10.17
CA THR A 184 -2.98 -6.02 -11.19
C THR A 184 -3.65 -5.92 -12.56
N GLN A 185 -4.78 -5.22 -12.66
CA GLN A 185 -5.53 -5.04 -13.90
C GLN A 185 -5.25 -3.68 -14.56
N ILE A 186 -4.43 -2.86 -13.93
CA ILE A 186 -4.01 -1.55 -14.46
C ILE A 186 -2.69 -1.73 -15.22
N TYR A 187 -2.68 -1.31 -16.49
CA TYR A 187 -1.52 -1.46 -17.38
C TYR A 187 -1.45 -0.28 -18.34
N PRO A 188 -0.24 0.22 -18.66
CA PRO A 188 1.10 -0.24 -18.25
C PRO A 188 1.52 0.20 -16.85
N GLU A 189 0.82 1.12 -16.25
CA GLU A 189 1.13 1.70 -14.94
C GLU A 189 -0.01 1.48 -13.95
N ASP A 190 0.31 1.49 -12.67
CA ASP A 190 -0.61 1.24 -11.57
C ASP A 190 -1.38 2.50 -11.12
N ARG A 191 -1.32 3.60 -11.90
CA ARG A 191 -1.89 4.92 -11.57
C ARG A 191 -2.58 5.56 -12.76
#